data_99e3d1791212bcae4049263f250c31f0
#
_entry.id   99e3d1791212bcae4049263f250c31f0
#
_cell.length_a   1.000
_cell.length_b   1.000
_cell.length_c   1.000
_cell.angle_alpha   90.00
_cell.angle_beta   90.00
_cell.angle_gamma   90.00
#
_symmetry.space_group_name_H-M   'P 1'
#
loop_
_entity.id
_entity.type
_entity.pdbx_description
1 polymer ?
#
loop_
_entity_poly.entity_id
_entity_poly.type
_entity_poly.pdbx_seq_one_letter_code
_entity_poly.pdbx_strand_id
1 'polypeptide(L)'
;MRFITYLINGISLGSIYAIIALGYTMVYGIAKMLNFAHGDVIMIGCYVVFMTMSGMNMNPLLSVILAVVVCTVLGVIIEKVAYKPLRKASPLAVLITAIGVSYLLQNIALLIFGADTKSFSSVVPLQNIKIGGITITGVTVVAVLACIVIMIGLMIFIKKTKAGQAMLAVSEDKDAAQLMGVNVNGTISLTFAIGSGLAAIAGVLLCSAYPTLTPYTGSMPGIKAFTAAVFGGIGSIPGAFIGGILLGIIEILGKAYISSQLSDAIVFAVLIIVLWVKPTGILGKPIHEKV
;
A
#
# COMPACT_ATOMS: atom_id res chain seq x y z
N MET A 1 9.26 6.46 29.35
CA MET A 1 9.54 7.27 28.15
C MET A 1 9.86 6.44 26.91
N ARG A 2 10.77 5.46 26.94
CA ARG A 2 11.14 4.63 25.77
C ARG A 2 9.95 3.90 25.12
N PHE A 3 9.06 3.30 25.91
CA PHE A 3 7.87 2.60 25.39
C PHE A 3 6.96 3.50 24.56
N ILE A 4 6.69 4.74 25.05
CA ILE A 4 5.87 5.70 24.33
C ILE A 4 6.51 6.09 22.98
N THR A 5 7.83 6.28 22.96
CA THR A 5 8.58 6.57 21.73
C THR A 5 8.45 5.41 20.73
N TYR A 6 8.58 4.16 21.17
CA TYR A 6 8.38 3.00 20.30
C TYR A 6 6.94 2.89 19.80
N LEU A 7 5.96 3.20 20.64
CA LEU A 7 4.56 3.20 20.24
C LEU A 7 4.27 4.26 19.15
N ILE A 8 4.80 5.49 19.32
CA ILE A 8 4.69 6.57 18.32
C ILE A 8 5.35 6.16 16.99
N ASN A 9 6.55 5.58 17.04
CA ASN A 9 7.25 5.10 15.86
C ASN A 9 6.48 3.93 15.21
N GLY A 10 5.87 3.04 16.01
CA GLY A 10 5.01 1.97 15.54
C GLY A 10 3.76 2.48 14.83
N ILE A 11 3.11 3.51 15.37
CA ILE A 11 1.98 4.18 14.73
C ILE A 11 2.42 4.86 13.43
N SER A 12 3.59 5.49 13.41
CA SER A 12 4.16 6.11 12.20
C SER A 12 4.35 5.09 11.07
N LEU A 13 5.09 4.02 11.35
CA LEU A 13 5.33 2.95 10.38
C LEU A 13 4.02 2.25 9.99
N GLY A 14 3.16 2.00 10.97
CA GLY A 14 1.85 1.40 10.78
C GLY A 14 0.92 2.24 9.90
N SER A 15 1.00 3.57 9.99
CA SER A 15 0.24 4.47 9.11
C SER A 15 0.68 4.35 7.65
N ILE A 16 1.99 4.20 7.40
CA ILE A 16 2.52 3.96 6.05
C ILE A 16 2.03 2.59 5.54
N TYR A 17 2.14 1.54 6.35
CA TYR A 17 1.62 0.22 5.99
C TYR A 17 0.11 0.23 5.76
N ALA A 18 -0.64 1.01 6.54
CA ALA A 18 -2.08 1.15 6.36
C ALA A 18 -2.43 1.80 5.01
N ILE A 19 -1.70 2.83 4.57
CA ILE A 19 -1.93 3.44 3.24
C ILE A 19 -1.66 2.42 2.13
N ILE A 20 -0.58 1.65 2.21
CA ILE A 20 -0.28 0.59 1.24
C ILE A 20 -1.36 -0.51 1.29
N ALA A 21 -1.76 -0.94 2.49
CA ALA A 21 -2.78 -1.96 2.70
C ALA A 21 -4.16 -1.52 2.19
N LEU A 22 -4.49 -0.22 2.27
CA LEU A 22 -5.68 0.35 1.65
C LEU A 22 -5.65 0.18 0.13
N GLY A 23 -4.50 0.39 -0.52
CA GLY A 23 -4.32 0.11 -1.95
C GLY A 23 -4.55 -1.36 -2.30
N TYR A 24 -3.95 -2.29 -1.56
CA TYR A 24 -4.20 -3.73 -1.72
C TYR A 24 -5.66 -4.12 -1.51
N THR A 25 -6.26 -3.61 -0.44
CA THR A 25 -7.67 -3.88 -0.10
C THR A 25 -8.63 -3.38 -1.17
N MET A 26 -8.36 -2.22 -1.78
CA MET A 26 -9.14 -1.71 -2.90
C MET A 26 -9.06 -2.66 -4.10
N VAL A 27 -7.86 -3.03 -4.52
CA VAL A 27 -7.67 -3.88 -5.71
C VAL A 27 -8.25 -5.28 -5.47
N TYR A 28 -7.90 -5.93 -4.37
CA TYR A 28 -8.40 -7.29 -4.10
C TYR A 28 -9.90 -7.29 -3.80
N GLY A 29 -10.39 -6.33 -3.01
CA GLY A 29 -11.81 -6.25 -2.64
C GLY A 29 -12.73 -6.17 -3.85
N ILE A 30 -12.31 -5.46 -4.91
CA ILE A 30 -13.13 -5.18 -6.08
C ILE A 30 -12.79 -6.10 -7.26
N ALA A 31 -11.51 -6.20 -7.63
CA ALA A 31 -11.09 -7.01 -8.76
C ALA A 31 -10.98 -8.51 -8.43
N LYS A 32 -10.87 -8.87 -7.15
CA LYS A 32 -10.60 -10.24 -6.63
C LYS A 32 -9.29 -10.81 -7.19
N MET A 33 -8.30 -9.95 -7.43
CA MET A 33 -6.98 -10.29 -7.95
C MET A 33 -5.89 -9.79 -7.02
N LEU A 34 -4.89 -10.64 -6.73
CA LEU A 34 -3.71 -10.26 -5.97
C LEU A 34 -2.74 -9.48 -6.87
N ASN A 35 -2.28 -8.33 -6.43
CA ASN A 35 -1.33 -7.51 -7.17
C ASN A 35 0.01 -7.42 -6.40
N PHE A 36 0.90 -8.40 -6.57
CA PHE A 36 2.22 -8.36 -5.93
C PHE A 36 3.15 -7.28 -6.51
N ALA A 37 2.88 -6.79 -7.73
CA ALA A 37 3.61 -5.65 -8.29
C ALA A 37 3.32 -4.31 -7.59
N HIS A 38 2.35 -4.29 -6.65
CA HIS A 38 2.00 -3.07 -5.89
C HIS A 38 3.18 -2.51 -5.09
N GLY A 39 4.04 -3.39 -4.54
CA GLY A 39 5.29 -2.99 -3.88
C GLY A 39 6.24 -2.27 -4.85
N ASP A 40 6.31 -2.70 -6.09
CA ASP A 40 7.21 -2.09 -7.07
C ASP A 40 6.67 -0.76 -7.61
N VAL A 41 5.35 -0.56 -7.58
CA VAL A 41 4.74 0.75 -7.82
C VAL A 41 5.16 1.75 -6.73
N ILE A 42 5.30 1.30 -5.46
CA ILE A 42 5.86 2.10 -4.37
C ILE A 42 7.28 2.57 -4.73
N MET A 43 8.13 1.65 -5.15
CA MET A 43 9.50 1.92 -5.58
C MET A 43 9.56 2.92 -6.74
N ILE A 44 8.74 2.74 -7.78
CA ILE A 44 8.69 3.68 -8.92
C ILE A 44 8.28 5.07 -8.47
N GLY A 45 7.28 5.20 -7.58
CA GLY A 45 6.89 6.48 -7.00
C GLY A 45 8.04 7.19 -6.29
N CYS A 46 8.85 6.46 -5.53
CA CYS A 46 10.05 7.00 -4.87
C CYS A 46 11.11 7.44 -5.88
N TYR A 47 11.36 6.67 -6.94
CA TYR A 47 12.31 7.07 -7.99
C TYR A 47 11.85 8.29 -8.76
N VAL A 48 10.56 8.45 -9.05
CA VAL A 48 10.03 9.67 -9.69
C VAL A 48 10.31 10.89 -8.81
N VAL A 49 10.04 10.82 -7.50
CA VAL A 49 10.34 11.93 -6.58
C VAL A 49 11.85 12.17 -6.49
N PHE A 50 12.65 11.12 -6.40
CA PHE A 50 14.12 11.25 -6.37
C PHE A 50 14.65 11.96 -7.59
N MET A 51 14.21 11.58 -8.80
CA MET A 51 14.66 12.20 -10.05
C MET A 51 14.23 13.66 -10.16
N THR A 52 12.99 13.96 -9.79
CA THR A 52 12.44 15.32 -9.92
C THR A 52 13.04 16.27 -8.88
N MET A 53 13.28 15.82 -7.67
CA MET A 53 13.91 16.64 -6.62
C MET A 53 15.43 16.78 -6.83
N SER A 54 16.14 15.66 -7.04
CA SER A 54 17.61 15.65 -7.12
C SER A 54 18.13 16.02 -8.51
N GLY A 55 17.42 15.64 -9.58
CA GLY A 55 17.84 15.89 -10.95
C GLY A 55 17.32 17.22 -11.54
N MET A 56 16.08 17.59 -11.18
CA MET A 56 15.42 18.78 -11.76
C MET A 56 15.23 19.93 -10.75
N ASN A 57 15.66 19.76 -9.49
CA ASN A 57 15.45 20.73 -8.40
C ASN A 57 13.98 21.19 -8.28
N MET A 58 13.04 20.28 -8.54
CA MET A 58 11.61 20.59 -8.51
C MET A 58 11.11 20.71 -7.06
N ASN A 59 10.08 21.53 -6.88
CA ASN A 59 9.41 21.66 -5.58
C ASN A 59 8.91 20.30 -5.08
N PRO A 60 9.15 19.93 -3.82
CA PRO A 60 8.74 18.64 -3.25
C PRO A 60 7.27 18.29 -3.47
N LEU A 61 6.35 19.24 -3.30
CA LEU A 61 4.93 19.02 -3.51
C LEU A 61 4.60 18.64 -4.96
N LEU A 62 5.20 19.35 -5.93
CA LEU A 62 5.01 19.04 -7.35
C LEU A 62 5.60 17.67 -7.70
N SER A 63 6.74 17.31 -7.11
CA SER A 63 7.36 15.99 -7.27
C SER A 63 6.44 14.86 -6.79
N VAL A 64 5.78 15.05 -5.64
CA VAL A 64 4.78 14.08 -5.13
C VAL A 64 3.58 13.97 -6.06
N ILE A 65 3.03 15.08 -6.51
CA ILE A 65 1.89 15.09 -7.45
C ILE A 65 2.27 14.34 -8.73
N LEU A 66 3.45 14.60 -9.27
CA LEU A 66 3.94 13.93 -10.48
C LEU A 66 4.12 12.42 -10.24
N ALA A 67 4.66 12.01 -9.09
CA ALA A 67 4.80 10.61 -8.71
C ALA A 67 3.43 9.91 -8.64
N VAL A 68 2.43 10.56 -8.02
CA VAL A 68 1.07 10.04 -7.97
C VAL A 68 0.48 9.86 -9.37
N VAL A 69 0.65 10.85 -10.26
CA VAL A 69 0.16 10.76 -11.64
C VAL A 69 0.85 9.62 -12.40
N VAL A 70 2.18 9.54 -12.33
CA VAL A 70 2.96 8.49 -13.02
C VAL A 70 2.57 7.11 -12.51
N CYS A 71 2.48 6.91 -11.19
CA CYS A 71 2.09 5.63 -10.61
C CYS A 71 0.63 5.27 -10.92
N THR A 72 -0.27 6.24 -10.95
CA THR A 72 -1.67 6.04 -11.36
C THR A 72 -1.75 5.53 -12.80
N VAL A 73 -1.03 6.17 -13.72
CA VAL A 73 -0.95 5.74 -15.13
C VAL A 73 -0.31 4.36 -15.23
N LEU A 74 0.80 4.13 -14.52
CA LEU A 74 1.46 2.82 -14.47
C LEU A 74 0.52 1.73 -13.98
N GLY A 75 -0.27 1.98 -12.93
CA GLY A 75 -1.25 1.04 -12.41
C GLY A 75 -2.33 0.66 -13.44
N VAL A 76 -2.81 1.63 -14.23
CA VAL A 76 -3.74 1.37 -15.34
C VAL A 76 -3.08 0.57 -16.45
N ILE A 77 -1.81 0.84 -16.77
CA ILE A 77 -1.05 0.07 -17.78
C ILE A 77 -0.88 -1.37 -17.31
N ILE A 78 -0.44 -1.59 -16.06
CA ILE A 78 -0.28 -2.92 -15.47
C ILE A 78 -1.62 -3.68 -15.51
N GLU A 79 -2.71 -3.03 -15.13
CA GLU A 79 -4.03 -3.65 -15.20
C GLU A 79 -4.39 -4.05 -16.62
N LYS A 80 -4.29 -3.15 -17.60
CA LYS A 80 -4.71 -3.41 -18.97
C LYS A 80 -3.85 -4.47 -19.67
N VAL A 81 -2.55 -4.43 -19.45
CA VAL A 81 -1.59 -5.31 -20.15
C VAL A 81 -1.45 -6.67 -19.47
N ALA A 82 -1.32 -6.69 -18.14
CA ALA A 82 -1.03 -7.91 -17.41
C ALA A 82 -2.26 -8.60 -16.82
N TYR A 83 -3.19 -7.83 -16.21
CA TYR A 83 -4.30 -8.43 -15.46
C TYR A 83 -5.59 -8.60 -16.27
N LYS A 84 -5.92 -7.65 -17.14
CA LYS A 84 -7.16 -7.72 -17.94
C LYS A 84 -7.27 -8.98 -18.80
N PRO A 85 -6.20 -9.45 -19.48
CA PRO A 85 -6.26 -10.69 -20.26
C PRO A 85 -6.49 -11.94 -19.39
N LEU A 86 -6.08 -11.88 -18.11
CA LEU A 86 -6.11 -13.04 -17.20
C LEU A 86 -7.34 -13.07 -16.28
N ARG A 87 -8.33 -12.21 -16.48
CA ARG A 87 -9.51 -12.14 -15.60
C ARG A 87 -10.36 -13.42 -15.58
N LYS A 88 -10.27 -14.25 -16.63
CA LYS A 88 -10.92 -15.56 -16.72
C LYS A 88 -9.95 -16.73 -16.50
N ALA A 89 -8.68 -16.46 -16.26
CA ALA A 89 -7.66 -17.46 -16.02
C ALA A 89 -7.71 -17.96 -14.57
N SER A 90 -6.96 -19.06 -14.30
CA SER A 90 -6.84 -19.59 -12.94
C SER A 90 -6.18 -18.58 -11.99
N PRO A 91 -6.51 -18.56 -10.69
CA PRO A 91 -5.85 -17.71 -9.70
C PRO A 91 -4.33 -17.84 -9.69
N LEU A 92 -3.82 -19.05 -9.99
CA LEU A 92 -2.38 -19.33 -10.09
C LEU A 92 -1.74 -18.56 -11.25
N ALA A 93 -2.38 -18.51 -12.42
CA ALA A 93 -1.86 -17.76 -13.57
C ALA A 93 -1.77 -16.26 -13.26
N VAL A 94 -2.78 -15.70 -12.57
CA VAL A 94 -2.77 -14.31 -12.12
C VAL A 94 -1.62 -14.06 -11.12
N LEU A 95 -1.42 -14.97 -10.18
CA LEU A 95 -0.34 -14.90 -9.19
C LEU A 95 1.05 -14.88 -9.85
N ILE A 96 1.30 -15.83 -10.76
CA ILE A 96 2.59 -15.93 -11.48
C ILE A 96 2.82 -14.66 -12.30
N THR A 97 1.80 -14.15 -12.98
CA THR A 97 1.91 -12.92 -13.76
C THR A 97 2.20 -11.71 -12.85
N ALA A 98 1.57 -11.62 -11.67
CA ALA A 98 1.84 -10.57 -10.70
C ALA A 98 3.31 -10.56 -10.26
N ILE A 99 3.88 -11.75 -9.99
CA ILE A 99 5.30 -11.90 -9.66
C ILE A 99 6.18 -11.53 -10.87
N GLY A 100 5.81 -11.96 -12.08
CA GLY A 100 6.53 -11.60 -13.30
C GLY A 100 6.58 -10.10 -13.55
N VAL A 101 5.47 -9.39 -13.35
CA VAL A 101 5.42 -7.92 -13.46
C VAL A 101 6.29 -7.27 -12.38
N SER A 102 6.27 -7.79 -11.15
CA SER A 102 7.12 -7.32 -10.05
C SER A 102 8.60 -7.39 -10.46
N TYR A 103 9.08 -8.56 -10.86
CA TYR A 103 10.48 -8.71 -11.30
C TYR A 103 10.82 -7.88 -12.54
N LEU A 104 9.89 -7.70 -13.48
CA LEU A 104 10.09 -6.83 -14.63
C LEU A 104 10.35 -5.39 -14.20
N LEU A 105 9.52 -4.84 -13.29
CA LEU A 105 9.68 -3.47 -12.80
C LEU A 105 10.99 -3.30 -12.02
N GLN A 106 11.35 -4.27 -11.17
CA GLN A 106 12.62 -4.24 -10.43
C GLN A 106 13.82 -4.26 -11.37
N ASN A 107 13.83 -5.12 -12.39
CA ASN A 107 14.93 -5.20 -13.35
C ASN A 107 15.01 -3.96 -14.24
N ILE A 108 13.88 -3.39 -14.66
CA ILE A 108 13.86 -2.11 -15.37
C ILE A 108 14.45 -1.00 -14.49
N ALA A 109 14.06 -0.93 -13.21
CA ALA A 109 14.61 0.04 -12.28
C ALA A 109 16.12 -0.16 -12.08
N LEU A 110 16.57 -1.42 -11.97
CA LEU A 110 17.99 -1.77 -11.85
C LEU A 110 18.79 -1.33 -13.07
N LEU A 111 18.26 -1.51 -14.28
CA LEU A 111 18.93 -1.09 -15.53
C LEU A 111 19.00 0.45 -15.66
N ILE A 112 17.96 1.17 -15.23
CA ILE A 112 17.89 2.63 -15.38
C ILE A 112 18.68 3.35 -14.27
N PHE A 113 18.53 2.89 -13.01
CA PHE A 113 19.04 3.59 -11.82
C PHE A 113 20.30 2.96 -11.22
N GLY A 114 20.63 1.74 -11.64
CA GLY A 114 21.73 0.94 -11.06
C GLY A 114 21.35 0.26 -9.75
N ALA A 115 22.28 -0.54 -9.21
CA ALA A 115 22.09 -1.28 -7.96
C ALA A 115 22.41 -0.46 -6.70
N ASP A 116 23.07 0.69 -6.86
CA ASP A 116 23.54 1.50 -5.74
C ASP A 116 22.38 2.09 -4.93
N THR A 117 22.53 2.09 -3.62
CA THR A 117 21.60 2.78 -2.74
C THR A 117 21.69 4.29 -2.94
N LYS A 118 20.55 4.91 -3.27
CA LYS A 118 20.43 6.36 -3.40
C LYS A 118 19.94 6.96 -2.08
N SER A 119 20.48 8.11 -1.71
CA SER A 119 20.00 8.88 -0.56
C SER A 119 18.74 9.64 -0.96
N PHE A 120 17.65 9.44 -0.23
CA PHE A 120 16.37 10.11 -0.49
C PHE A 120 16.22 11.34 0.40
N SER A 121 16.01 12.51 -0.20
CA SER A 121 15.71 13.72 0.56
C SER A 121 14.25 13.71 1.01
N SER A 122 13.99 13.96 2.31
CA SER A 122 12.63 14.02 2.83
C SER A 122 11.81 15.11 2.15
N VAL A 123 10.59 14.75 1.73
CA VAL A 123 9.63 15.66 1.12
C VAL A 123 8.86 16.47 2.17
N VAL A 124 8.91 16.02 3.42
CA VAL A 124 8.14 16.61 4.53
C VAL A 124 8.91 17.79 5.12
N PRO A 125 8.38 19.04 5.01
CA PRO A 125 9.07 20.23 5.49
C PRO A 125 8.89 20.47 6.99
N LEU A 126 8.14 19.61 7.69
CA LEU A 126 7.86 19.79 9.13
C LEU A 126 9.07 19.42 9.99
N GLN A 127 9.41 20.32 10.91
CA GLN A 127 10.45 20.08 11.91
C GLN A 127 9.99 19.05 12.95
N ASN A 128 10.96 18.44 13.61
CA ASN A 128 10.70 17.50 14.70
C ASN A 128 10.14 18.23 15.92
N ILE A 129 9.04 17.72 16.46
CA ILE A 129 8.37 18.26 17.64
C ILE A 129 8.94 17.56 18.88
N LYS A 130 9.43 18.32 19.84
CA LYS A 130 9.94 17.80 21.13
C LYS A 130 8.95 18.13 22.22
N ILE A 131 8.38 17.11 22.87
CA ILE A 131 7.43 17.25 23.99
C ILE A 131 7.90 16.36 25.12
N GLY A 132 8.25 16.94 26.26
CA GLY A 132 8.58 16.19 27.48
C GLY A 132 9.67 15.13 27.32
N GLY A 133 10.69 15.37 26.46
CA GLY A 133 11.79 14.43 26.20
C GLY A 133 11.48 13.36 25.13
N ILE A 134 10.31 13.41 24.51
CA ILE A 134 9.93 12.59 23.36
C ILE A 134 10.08 13.42 22.09
N THR A 135 10.76 12.90 21.07
CA THR A 135 10.88 13.53 19.76
C THR A 135 9.94 12.84 18.79
N ILE A 136 8.97 13.60 18.26
CA ILE A 136 8.05 13.16 17.20
C ILE A 136 8.56 13.76 15.89
N THR A 137 8.88 12.91 14.92
CA THR A 137 9.35 13.39 13.60
C THR A 137 8.22 14.03 12.82
N GLY A 138 8.52 15.06 12.02
CA GLY A 138 7.53 15.68 11.14
C GLY A 138 6.89 14.66 10.17
N VAL A 139 7.66 13.67 9.73
CA VAL A 139 7.17 12.57 8.89
C VAL A 139 6.09 11.75 9.60
N THR A 140 6.25 11.48 10.90
CA THR A 140 5.23 10.77 11.71
C THR A 140 3.90 11.50 11.68
N VAL A 141 3.91 12.82 11.91
CA VAL A 141 2.69 13.64 11.93
C VAL A 141 2.00 13.59 10.56
N VAL A 142 2.77 13.81 9.49
CA VAL A 142 2.23 13.79 8.13
C VAL A 142 1.71 12.39 7.74
N ALA A 143 2.43 11.31 8.09
CA ALA A 143 2.01 9.95 7.78
C ALA A 143 0.69 9.58 8.47
N VAL A 144 0.54 9.92 9.76
CA VAL A 144 -0.69 9.64 10.51
C VAL A 144 -1.86 10.46 9.96
N LEU A 145 -1.67 11.75 9.73
CA LEU A 145 -2.71 12.63 9.17
C LEU A 145 -3.11 12.19 7.76
N ALA A 146 -2.14 11.93 6.89
CA ALA A 146 -2.39 11.43 5.54
C ALA A 146 -3.17 10.11 5.56
N CYS A 147 -2.78 9.18 6.42
CA CYS A 147 -3.46 7.89 6.56
C CYS A 147 -4.94 8.06 6.97
N ILE A 148 -5.22 8.91 7.96
CA ILE A 148 -6.60 9.18 8.42
C ILE A 148 -7.42 9.86 7.31
N VAL A 149 -6.86 10.89 6.67
CA VAL A 149 -7.52 11.62 5.57
C VAL A 149 -7.82 10.69 4.40
N ILE A 150 -6.85 9.86 4.00
CA ILE A 150 -7.01 8.89 2.91
C ILE A 150 -8.09 7.87 3.27
N MET A 151 -8.05 7.29 4.48
CA MET A 151 -9.06 6.33 4.93
C MET A 151 -10.48 6.93 4.88
N ILE A 152 -10.67 8.11 5.46
CA ILE A 152 -11.96 8.79 5.47
C ILE A 152 -12.39 9.14 4.03
N GLY A 153 -11.47 9.68 3.24
CA GLY A 153 -11.70 10.02 1.83
C GLY A 153 -12.15 8.81 1.01
N LEU A 154 -11.48 7.66 1.16
CA LEU A 154 -11.87 6.42 0.49
C LEU A 154 -13.25 5.92 0.95
N MET A 155 -13.53 5.98 2.25
CA MET A 155 -14.84 5.58 2.76
C MET A 155 -15.98 6.46 2.19
N ILE A 156 -15.77 7.77 2.14
CA ILE A 156 -16.73 8.71 1.54
C ILE A 156 -16.85 8.44 0.04
N PHE A 157 -15.71 8.30 -0.66
CA PHE A 157 -15.70 8.02 -2.09
C PHE A 157 -16.50 6.76 -2.44
N ILE A 158 -16.25 5.65 -1.75
CA ILE A 158 -16.93 4.38 -2.04
C ILE A 158 -18.42 4.46 -1.70
N LYS A 159 -18.81 5.09 -0.58
CA LYS A 159 -20.20 5.13 -0.15
C LYS A 159 -21.05 6.21 -0.84
N LYS A 160 -20.44 7.33 -1.25
CA LYS A 160 -21.18 8.52 -1.70
C LYS A 160 -21.06 8.83 -3.19
N THR A 161 -20.10 8.24 -3.93
CA THR A 161 -19.92 8.51 -5.36
C THR A 161 -20.48 7.40 -6.23
N LYS A 162 -20.91 7.74 -7.44
CA LYS A 162 -21.37 6.76 -8.45
C LYS A 162 -20.28 5.73 -8.79
N ALA A 163 -19.02 6.18 -8.90
CA ALA A 163 -17.88 5.32 -9.15
C ALA A 163 -17.62 4.35 -7.99
N GLY A 164 -17.72 4.82 -6.74
CA GLY A 164 -17.60 3.96 -5.55
C GLY A 164 -18.73 2.94 -5.45
N GLN A 165 -19.96 3.34 -5.73
CA GLN A 165 -21.11 2.41 -5.77
C GLN A 165 -20.94 1.36 -6.88
N ALA A 166 -20.43 1.75 -8.06
CA ALA A 166 -20.07 0.82 -9.12
C ALA A 166 -18.99 -0.18 -8.66
N MET A 167 -18.00 0.28 -7.90
CA MET A 167 -16.99 -0.60 -7.30
C MET A 167 -17.61 -1.60 -6.33
N LEU A 168 -18.54 -1.18 -5.47
CA LEU A 168 -19.26 -2.08 -4.57
C LEU A 168 -20.07 -3.12 -5.34
N ALA A 169 -20.82 -2.70 -6.35
CA ALA A 169 -21.60 -3.61 -7.19
C ALA A 169 -20.70 -4.67 -7.86
N VAL A 170 -19.56 -4.25 -8.45
CA VAL A 170 -18.59 -5.15 -9.09
C VAL A 170 -17.93 -6.09 -8.08
N SER A 171 -17.77 -5.67 -6.82
CA SER A 171 -17.17 -6.49 -5.76
C SER A 171 -18.09 -7.63 -5.30
N GLU A 172 -19.40 -7.42 -5.38
CA GLU A 172 -20.42 -8.44 -5.01
C GLU A 172 -20.66 -9.43 -6.16
N ASP A 173 -20.93 -8.92 -7.37
CA ASP A 173 -21.15 -9.75 -8.55
C ASP A 173 -20.83 -8.96 -9.83
N LYS A 174 -19.82 -9.43 -10.57
CA LYS A 174 -19.37 -8.77 -11.81
C LYS A 174 -20.38 -8.88 -12.93
N ASP A 175 -21.03 -10.03 -13.06
CA ASP A 175 -21.94 -10.31 -14.16
C ASP A 175 -23.28 -9.58 -13.93
N ALA A 176 -23.80 -9.61 -12.71
CA ALA A 176 -24.98 -8.84 -12.33
C ALA A 176 -24.74 -7.34 -12.48
N ALA A 177 -23.59 -6.83 -12.06
CA ALA A 177 -23.24 -5.42 -12.23
C ALA A 177 -23.21 -5.00 -13.72
N GLN A 178 -22.67 -5.88 -14.57
CA GLN A 178 -22.65 -5.64 -16.02
C GLN A 178 -24.05 -5.59 -16.62
N LEU A 179 -24.94 -6.50 -16.21
CA LEU A 179 -26.34 -6.50 -16.64
C LEU A 179 -27.10 -5.23 -16.22
N MET A 180 -26.72 -4.64 -15.09
CA MET A 180 -27.25 -3.35 -14.61
C MET A 180 -26.59 -2.14 -15.27
N GLY A 181 -25.76 -2.33 -16.30
CA GLY A 181 -25.14 -1.26 -17.08
C GLY A 181 -23.84 -0.69 -16.47
N VAL A 182 -23.27 -1.32 -15.44
CA VAL A 182 -21.99 -0.90 -14.86
C VAL A 182 -20.84 -1.30 -15.79
N ASN A 183 -19.98 -0.36 -16.13
CA ASN A 183 -18.75 -0.65 -16.88
C ASN A 183 -17.71 -1.32 -15.97
N VAL A 184 -17.77 -2.66 -15.85
CA VAL A 184 -16.89 -3.47 -15.03
C VAL A 184 -15.40 -3.24 -15.37
N ASN A 185 -15.06 -3.12 -16.65
CA ASN A 185 -13.69 -2.89 -17.09
C ASN A 185 -13.15 -1.55 -16.59
N GLY A 186 -13.92 -0.48 -16.79
CA GLY A 186 -13.55 0.85 -16.31
C GLY A 186 -13.46 0.93 -14.78
N THR A 187 -14.36 0.25 -14.09
CA THR A 187 -14.38 0.19 -12.62
C THR A 187 -13.12 -0.49 -12.07
N ILE A 188 -12.71 -1.62 -12.66
CA ILE A 188 -11.47 -2.32 -12.24
C ILE A 188 -10.24 -1.46 -12.56
N SER A 189 -10.15 -0.86 -13.77
CA SER A 189 -9.03 0.03 -14.11
C SER A 189 -8.94 1.23 -13.16
N LEU A 190 -10.07 1.82 -12.77
CA LEU A 190 -10.11 2.92 -11.78
C LEU A 190 -9.63 2.45 -10.40
N THR A 191 -9.93 1.22 -10.01
CA THR A 191 -9.48 0.63 -8.74
C THR A 191 -7.95 0.49 -8.72
N PHE A 192 -7.35 0.00 -9.81
CA PHE A 192 -5.89 -0.07 -9.95
C PHE A 192 -5.26 1.33 -9.96
N ALA A 193 -5.88 2.30 -10.62
CA ALA A 193 -5.45 3.69 -10.63
C ALA A 193 -5.36 4.29 -9.22
N ILE A 194 -6.44 4.14 -8.43
CA ILE A 194 -6.48 4.64 -7.05
C ILE A 194 -5.45 3.90 -6.18
N GLY A 195 -5.42 2.56 -6.25
CA GLY A 195 -4.45 1.78 -5.47
C GLY A 195 -3.01 2.19 -5.76
N SER A 196 -2.65 2.36 -7.03
CA SER A 196 -1.30 2.77 -7.44
C SER A 196 -0.96 4.21 -7.05
N GLY A 197 -1.93 5.13 -7.06
CA GLY A 197 -1.76 6.47 -6.52
C GLY A 197 -1.47 6.47 -5.02
N LEU A 198 -2.16 5.61 -4.25
CA LEU A 198 -1.90 5.42 -2.82
C LEU A 198 -0.52 4.82 -2.57
N ALA A 199 -0.08 3.87 -3.41
CA ALA A 199 1.26 3.30 -3.34
C ALA A 199 2.35 4.38 -3.49
N ALA A 200 2.17 5.34 -4.41
CA ALA A 200 3.10 6.46 -4.57
C ALA A 200 3.18 7.32 -3.30
N ILE A 201 2.04 7.69 -2.72
CA ILE A 201 2.00 8.50 -1.48
C ILE A 201 2.69 7.75 -0.34
N ALA A 202 2.38 6.48 -0.15
CA ALA A 202 2.97 5.65 0.89
C ALA A 202 4.48 5.49 0.70
N GLY A 203 4.95 5.30 -0.54
CA GLY A 203 6.36 5.20 -0.88
C GLY A 203 7.14 6.45 -0.52
N VAL A 204 6.62 7.61 -0.88
CA VAL A 204 7.23 8.90 -0.55
C VAL A 204 7.34 9.11 0.97
N LEU A 205 6.31 8.75 1.73
CA LEU A 205 6.34 8.80 3.19
C LEU A 205 7.33 7.80 3.78
N LEU A 206 7.40 6.58 3.21
CA LEU A 206 8.34 5.55 3.61
C LEU A 206 9.79 6.01 3.42
N CYS A 207 10.14 6.50 2.22
CA CYS A 207 11.48 6.99 1.92
C CYS A 207 11.82 8.29 2.66
N SER A 208 10.81 9.10 3.02
CA SER A 208 11.01 10.25 3.91
C SER A 208 11.31 9.85 5.35
N ALA A 209 10.75 8.73 5.82
CA ALA A 209 11.05 8.16 7.14
C ALA A 209 12.37 7.39 7.17
N TYR A 210 12.66 6.64 6.10
CA TYR A 210 13.85 5.82 5.92
C TYR A 210 14.56 6.25 4.63
N PRO A 211 15.56 7.15 4.69
CA PRO A 211 16.11 7.86 3.54
C PRO A 211 17.03 7.00 2.66
N THR A 212 16.60 5.79 2.35
CA THR A 212 17.30 4.84 1.49
C THR A 212 16.40 4.40 0.35
N LEU A 213 16.89 4.49 -0.89
CA LEU A 213 16.17 4.09 -2.09
C LEU A 213 17.00 3.12 -2.91
N THR A 214 16.45 1.96 -3.17
CA THR A 214 17.03 0.90 -3.99
C THR A 214 15.94 0.35 -4.94
N PRO A 215 16.30 -0.41 -6.00
CA PRO A 215 15.32 -1.08 -6.85
C PRO A 215 14.42 -2.09 -6.12
N TYR A 216 14.74 -2.42 -4.87
CA TYR A 216 13.99 -3.38 -4.03
C TYR A 216 13.24 -2.72 -2.87
N THR A 217 13.28 -1.39 -2.74
CA THR A 217 12.73 -0.65 -1.60
C THR A 217 11.25 -0.95 -1.34
N GLY A 218 10.46 -1.25 -2.36
CA GLY A 218 9.03 -1.54 -2.21
C GLY A 218 8.68 -2.99 -1.88
N SER A 219 9.62 -3.95 -2.06
CA SER A 219 9.32 -5.39 -1.96
C SER A 219 8.86 -5.80 -0.56
N MET A 220 9.70 -5.61 0.47
CA MET A 220 9.34 -5.99 1.84
C MET A 220 8.20 -5.18 2.42
N PRO A 221 8.16 -3.84 2.30
CA PRO A 221 6.99 -3.05 2.72
C PRO A 221 5.71 -3.46 2.01
N GLY A 222 5.77 -3.82 0.73
CA GLY A 222 4.65 -4.34 -0.04
C GLY A 222 4.09 -5.64 0.56
N ILE A 223 4.95 -6.65 0.81
CA ILE A 223 4.53 -7.92 1.41
C ILE A 223 3.98 -7.71 2.83
N LYS A 224 4.62 -6.88 3.65
CA LYS A 224 4.12 -6.57 5.01
C LYS A 224 2.78 -5.86 4.99
N ALA A 225 2.58 -4.92 4.06
CA ALA A 225 1.30 -4.23 3.94
C ALA A 225 0.19 -5.14 3.37
N PHE A 226 0.53 -6.09 2.48
CA PHE A 226 -0.39 -7.16 2.12
C PHE A 226 -0.77 -8.00 3.34
N THR A 227 0.23 -8.38 4.16
CA THR A 227 0.00 -9.05 5.45
C THR A 227 -0.94 -8.24 6.33
N ALA A 228 -0.75 -6.92 6.42
CA ALA A 228 -1.62 -6.02 7.18
C ALA A 228 -3.06 -5.99 6.64
N ALA A 229 -3.23 -5.98 5.31
CA ALA A 229 -4.55 -6.03 4.68
C ALA A 229 -5.28 -7.34 4.99
N VAL A 230 -4.57 -8.47 4.94
CA VAL A 230 -5.13 -9.80 5.28
C VAL A 230 -5.44 -9.89 6.78
N PHE A 231 -4.52 -9.47 7.63
CA PHE A 231 -4.68 -9.40 9.08
C PHE A 231 -5.89 -8.56 9.49
N GLY A 232 -6.06 -7.40 8.86
CA GLY A 232 -7.20 -6.50 9.11
C GLY A 232 -8.54 -7.03 8.56
N GLY A 233 -8.49 -7.89 7.55
CA GLY A 233 -9.63 -8.39 6.77
C GLY A 233 -9.67 -7.77 5.38
N ILE A 234 -9.09 -8.49 4.41
CA ILE A 234 -8.95 -8.01 3.04
C ILE A 234 -10.31 -7.70 2.42
N GLY A 235 -10.42 -6.54 1.76
CA GLY A 235 -11.70 -6.02 1.24
C GLY A 235 -12.41 -5.05 2.19
N SER A 236 -11.96 -4.94 3.46
CA SER A 236 -12.49 -3.98 4.44
C SER A 236 -11.53 -2.79 4.60
N ILE A 237 -11.95 -1.58 4.20
CA ILE A 237 -11.14 -0.35 4.35
C ILE A 237 -10.77 -0.10 5.83
N PRO A 238 -11.72 -0.12 6.79
CA PRO A 238 -11.37 0.02 8.20
C PRO A 238 -10.47 -1.11 8.70
N GLY A 239 -10.67 -2.34 8.16
CA GLY A 239 -9.83 -3.49 8.46
C GLY A 239 -8.37 -3.26 8.06
N ALA A 240 -8.13 -2.88 6.81
CA ALA A 240 -6.79 -2.59 6.31
C ALA A 240 -6.09 -1.47 7.09
N PHE A 241 -6.83 -0.42 7.48
CA PHE A 241 -6.32 0.65 8.31
C PHE A 241 -5.86 0.14 9.69
N ILE A 242 -6.73 -0.57 10.41
CA ILE A 242 -6.41 -1.11 11.73
C ILE A 242 -5.29 -2.14 11.63
N GLY A 243 -5.35 -3.03 10.62
CA GLY A 243 -4.32 -4.03 10.38
C GLY A 243 -2.94 -3.42 10.13
N GLY A 244 -2.88 -2.34 9.34
CA GLY A 244 -1.65 -1.60 9.09
C GLY A 244 -1.06 -0.99 10.36
N ILE A 245 -1.88 -0.28 11.14
CA ILE A 245 -1.46 0.33 12.41
C ILE A 245 -0.95 -0.72 13.38
N LEU A 246 -1.71 -1.79 13.60
CA LEU A 246 -1.33 -2.86 14.53
C LEU A 246 -0.04 -3.54 14.10
N LEU A 247 0.11 -3.84 12.80
CA LEU A 247 1.30 -4.49 12.29
C LEU A 247 2.55 -3.64 12.45
N GLY A 248 2.46 -2.32 12.21
CA GLY A 248 3.56 -1.39 12.45
C GLY A 248 3.96 -1.30 13.93
N ILE A 249 2.97 -1.32 14.85
CA ILE A 249 3.23 -1.35 16.30
C ILE A 249 3.92 -2.67 16.68
N ILE A 250 3.42 -3.81 16.20
CA ILE A 250 4.01 -5.13 16.47
C ILE A 250 5.44 -5.19 15.95
N GLU A 251 5.71 -4.68 14.75
CA GLU A 251 7.06 -4.66 14.18
C GLU A 251 8.04 -3.84 15.01
N ILE A 252 7.66 -2.62 15.39
CA ILE A 252 8.54 -1.73 16.17
C ILE A 252 8.76 -2.27 17.58
N LEU A 253 7.73 -2.79 18.24
CA LEU A 253 7.88 -3.41 19.56
C LEU A 253 8.71 -4.70 19.47
N GLY A 254 8.51 -5.51 18.43
CA GLY A 254 9.33 -6.69 18.17
C GLY A 254 10.81 -6.34 17.98
N LYS A 255 11.12 -5.30 17.19
CA LYS A 255 12.48 -4.76 17.00
C LYS A 255 13.10 -4.27 18.32
N ALA A 256 12.30 -3.60 19.15
CA ALA A 256 12.79 -2.96 20.36
C ALA A 256 13.01 -3.91 21.54
N TYR A 257 12.16 -4.93 21.70
CA TYR A 257 12.14 -5.78 22.88
C TYR A 257 12.59 -7.22 22.63
N ILE A 258 12.56 -7.72 21.39
CA ILE A 258 12.94 -9.09 21.05
C ILE A 258 14.22 -9.08 20.22
N SER A 259 14.11 -8.73 18.93
CA SER A 259 15.27 -8.67 18.03
C SER A 259 14.92 -7.91 16.75
N SER A 260 15.83 -7.04 16.33
CA SER A 260 15.68 -6.36 15.01
C SER A 260 15.79 -7.35 13.84
N GLN A 261 16.57 -8.42 13.97
CA GLN A 261 16.72 -9.45 12.94
C GLN A 261 15.49 -10.35 12.81
N LEU A 262 14.78 -10.58 13.92
CA LEU A 262 13.58 -11.43 13.95
C LEU A 262 12.28 -10.64 13.71
N SER A 263 12.35 -9.34 13.51
CA SER A 263 11.13 -8.50 13.38
C SER A 263 10.21 -8.94 12.26
N ASP A 264 10.76 -9.34 11.12
CA ASP A 264 10.00 -9.81 9.99
C ASP A 264 9.35 -11.17 10.29
N ALA A 265 10.09 -12.08 10.93
CA ALA A 265 9.54 -13.36 11.37
C ALA A 265 8.40 -13.17 12.37
N ILE A 266 8.49 -12.22 13.29
CA ILE A 266 7.41 -11.89 14.25
C ILE A 266 6.17 -11.41 13.52
N VAL A 267 6.32 -10.50 12.55
CA VAL A 267 5.20 -9.98 11.75
C VAL A 267 4.47 -11.11 11.02
N PHE A 268 5.20 -12.00 10.35
CA PHE A 268 4.61 -13.11 9.62
C PHE A 268 4.04 -14.19 10.56
N ALA A 269 4.68 -14.46 11.71
CA ALA A 269 4.14 -15.37 12.71
C ALA A 269 2.81 -14.87 13.27
N VAL A 270 2.67 -13.58 13.55
CA VAL A 270 1.40 -12.98 13.99
C VAL A 270 0.33 -13.14 12.92
N LEU A 271 0.67 -12.95 11.64
CA LEU A 271 -0.28 -13.21 10.55
C LEU A 271 -0.78 -14.66 10.57
N ILE A 272 0.13 -15.62 10.66
CA ILE A 272 -0.22 -17.06 10.66
C ILE A 272 -1.15 -17.37 11.84
N ILE A 273 -0.83 -16.88 13.04
CA ILE A 273 -1.65 -17.10 14.25
C ILE A 273 -3.05 -16.50 14.06
N VAL A 274 -3.14 -15.27 13.52
CA VAL A 274 -4.44 -14.63 13.31
C VAL A 274 -5.27 -15.35 12.27
N LEU A 275 -4.67 -15.79 11.17
CA LEU A 275 -5.39 -16.55 10.14
C LEU A 275 -5.84 -17.92 10.64
N TRP A 276 -5.09 -18.52 11.55
CA TRP A 276 -5.47 -19.78 12.18
C TRP A 276 -6.68 -19.61 13.10
N VAL A 277 -6.72 -18.52 13.89
CA VAL A 277 -7.83 -18.22 14.82
C VAL A 277 -9.04 -17.61 14.10
N LYS A 278 -8.80 -16.70 13.15
CA LYS A 278 -9.83 -15.96 12.41
C LYS A 278 -9.43 -15.79 10.93
N PRO A 279 -9.72 -16.76 10.07
CA PRO A 279 -9.28 -16.78 8.66
C PRO A 279 -9.80 -15.61 7.83
N THR A 280 -10.88 -14.92 8.28
CA THR A 280 -11.40 -13.72 7.62
C THR A 280 -10.65 -12.43 8.01
N GLY A 281 -9.69 -12.50 8.92
CA GLY A 281 -9.06 -11.32 9.53
C GLY A 281 -9.95 -10.65 10.58
N ILE A 282 -9.46 -9.54 11.18
CA ILE A 282 -10.12 -8.90 12.35
C ILE A 282 -11.51 -8.36 11.98
N LEU A 283 -11.64 -7.65 10.85
CA LEU A 283 -12.86 -7.01 10.38
C LEU A 283 -13.35 -7.54 9.02
N GLY A 284 -12.88 -8.71 8.60
CA GLY A 284 -13.33 -9.36 7.37
C GLY A 284 -14.74 -9.91 7.49
N LYS A 285 -15.48 -9.87 6.38
CA LYS A 285 -16.80 -10.50 6.28
C LYS A 285 -16.64 -11.98 5.93
N PRO A 286 -17.43 -12.89 6.51
CA PRO A 286 -17.45 -14.28 6.07
C PRO A 286 -17.89 -14.34 4.61
N ILE A 287 -17.15 -15.12 3.81
CA ILE A 287 -17.52 -15.39 2.42
C ILE A 287 -18.59 -16.48 2.49
N HIS A 288 -19.83 -16.13 2.21
CA HIS A 288 -20.88 -17.12 1.95
C HIS A 288 -20.75 -17.54 0.48
N GLU A 289 -20.29 -18.75 0.23
CA GLU A 289 -20.44 -19.35 -1.10
C GLU A 289 -21.94 -19.47 -1.39
N LYS A 290 -22.38 -18.79 -2.45
CA LYS A 290 -23.72 -19.00 -3.00
C LYS A 290 -23.67 -20.37 -3.67
N VAL A 291 -24.33 -21.36 -3.05
CA VAL A 291 -24.59 -22.67 -3.63
C VAL A 291 -25.56 -22.52 -4.79
#